data_b022a409039adfa0eeaf12f9e9110734
#
_entry.id   b022a409039adfa0eeaf12f9e9110734
#
_cell.length_a   1.000
_cell.length_b   1.000
_cell.length_c   1.000
_cell.angle_alpha   90.00
_cell.angle_beta   90.00
_cell.angle_gamma   90.00
#
_symmetry.space_group_name_H-M   'P 1'
#
loop_
_entity.id
_entity.type
_entity.pdbx_description
1 polymer ?
#
loop_
_entity_poly.entity_id
_entity_poly.type
_entity_poly.pdbx_seq_one_letter_code
_entity_poly.pdbx_strand_id
1 'polypeptide(L)'
;NTTFKVFLGYACLVIMAGIGVTMSRGGWLATGISIMAFLVMLLGHRKYRIQAGVALLCLLIGGFLVFDRSEGLKERLNQTLERDSSAPVSVRSLIWESTVDMWKDHRWVGVGPGQFDHAFQYYRHSEVQERPGWVHNDFLQLLAEYGVIGFGLIGLGLALLAAGAWKTRKYVLREARDFGKNRHSNRAACVLGCSISLLAISVHSLFDFNLYIPANGLLAVALAGILVSQLRFTTERHWWKSNLFNRVFASALILLIAFFMSAPLSARFQEAGLLRKANEAEPFSSIRMNALVQAAQVKPSNFETPYQVGEILMQMGRQFEPGYEEELEVAIQWFEKSLETWSDYSYPYAMIGRCLDSLGRIEEATPYFEKALLLDPNNIFVVAYM
;
A
#
# COMPACT_ATOMS: atom_id res chain seq x y z
N ASN A 1 -36.50 -2.68 12.28
CA ASN A 1 -36.18 -2.38 13.68
C ASN A 1 -35.57 -0.99 13.76
N THR A 2 -36.23 -0.05 14.46
CA THR A 2 -35.82 1.36 14.58
C THR A 2 -34.48 1.46 15.30
N THR A 3 -34.23 0.65 16.32
CA THR A 3 -32.98 0.58 17.08
C THR A 3 -31.76 0.30 16.17
N PHE A 4 -31.91 -0.63 15.23
CA PHE A 4 -30.85 -0.98 14.28
C PHE A 4 -30.53 0.20 13.31
N LYS A 5 -31.55 0.95 12.89
CA LYS A 5 -31.35 2.14 12.05
C LYS A 5 -30.61 3.25 12.79
N VAL A 6 -30.96 3.47 14.05
CA VAL A 6 -30.29 4.44 14.93
C VAL A 6 -28.84 4.07 15.14
N PHE A 7 -28.58 2.78 15.43
CA PHE A 7 -27.22 2.26 15.57
C PHE A 7 -26.36 2.47 14.31
N LEU A 8 -26.92 2.14 13.12
CA LEU A 8 -26.22 2.37 11.85
C LEU A 8 -25.95 3.86 11.60
N GLY A 9 -26.91 4.73 11.91
CA GLY A 9 -26.74 6.19 11.80
C GLY A 9 -25.61 6.70 12.69
N TYR A 10 -25.58 6.25 13.93
CA TYR A 10 -24.49 6.57 14.87
C TYR A 10 -23.13 6.05 14.38
N ALA A 11 -23.07 4.78 13.90
CA ALA A 11 -21.85 4.22 13.34
C ALA A 11 -21.33 5.03 12.14
N CYS A 12 -22.23 5.47 11.24
CA CYS A 12 -21.84 6.35 10.13
C CYS A 12 -21.24 7.66 10.62
N LEU A 13 -21.85 8.30 11.64
CA LEU A 13 -21.33 9.56 12.19
C LEU A 13 -19.94 9.38 12.82
N VAL A 14 -19.73 8.30 13.58
CA VAL A 14 -18.44 8.00 14.19
C VAL A 14 -17.37 7.76 13.11
N ILE A 15 -17.70 6.99 12.05
CA ILE A 15 -16.78 6.75 10.93
C ILE A 15 -16.44 8.06 10.22
N MET A 16 -17.43 8.91 9.94
CA MET A 16 -17.21 10.20 9.29
C MET A 16 -16.35 11.14 10.15
N ALA A 17 -16.58 11.17 11.46
CA ALA A 17 -15.73 11.90 12.39
C ALA A 17 -14.30 11.34 12.40
N GLY A 18 -14.14 10.01 12.42
CA GLY A 18 -12.85 9.34 12.31
C GLY A 18 -12.10 9.74 11.03
N ILE A 19 -12.77 9.72 9.86
CA ILE A 19 -12.17 10.18 8.59
C ILE A 19 -11.76 11.66 8.69
N GLY A 20 -12.58 12.51 9.33
CA GLY A 20 -12.25 13.91 9.54
C GLY A 20 -10.95 14.09 10.34
N VAL A 21 -10.79 13.34 11.42
CA VAL A 21 -9.62 13.41 12.33
C VAL A 21 -8.34 12.88 11.69
N THR A 22 -8.43 11.97 10.70
CA THR A 22 -7.23 11.41 10.03
C THR A 22 -6.39 12.47 9.31
N MET A 23 -6.93 13.64 9.01
CA MET A 23 -6.29 14.71 8.23
C MET A 23 -5.78 14.24 6.85
N SER A 24 -6.24 13.06 6.38
CA SER A 24 -5.87 12.48 5.10
C SER A 24 -6.64 13.15 3.95
N ARG A 25 -5.94 13.96 3.16
CA ARG A 25 -6.52 14.62 1.97
C ARG A 25 -7.04 13.61 0.95
N GLY A 26 -6.28 12.55 0.68
CA GLY A 26 -6.70 11.45 -0.21
C GLY A 26 -7.95 10.74 0.32
N GLY A 27 -8.03 10.50 1.63
CA GLY A 27 -9.18 9.91 2.30
C GLY A 27 -10.43 10.79 2.21
N TRP A 28 -10.30 12.10 2.38
CA TRP A 28 -11.42 13.04 2.24
C TRP A 28 -11.93 13.10 0.79
N LEU A 29 -11.02 13.17 -0.18
CA LEU A 29 -11.36 13.17 -1.60
C LEU A 29 -12.08 11.90 -2.02
N ALA A 30 -11.53 10.73 -1.64
CA ALA A 30 -12.13 9.43 -1.92
C ALA A 30 -13.53 9.30 -1.30
N THR A 31 -13.70 9.75 -0.06
CA THR A 31 -15.00 9.76 0.63
C THR A 31 -15.99 10.69 -0.07
N GLY A 32 -15.58 11.91 -0.41
CA GLY A 32 -16.41 12.89 -1.11
C GLY A 32 -16.90 12.37 -2.47
N ILE A 33 -16.00 11.85 -3.30
CA ILE A 33 -16.32 11.25 -4.61
C ILE A 33 -17.26 10.06 -4.44
N SER A 34 -17.03 9.21 -3.44
CA SER A 34 -17.87 8.03 -3.19
C SER A 34 -19.27 8.39 -2.72
N ILE A 35 -19.41 9.37 -1.83
CA ILE A 35 -20.71 9.90 -1.39
C ILE A 35 -21.41 10.56 -2.57
N MET A 36 -20.72 11.35 -3.39
CA MET A 36 -21.29 11.96 -4.59
C MET A 36 -21.80 10.90 -5.56
N ALA A 37 -21.00 9.87 -5.87
CA ALA A 37 -21.41 8.76 -6.71
C ALA A 37 -22.63 8.02 -6.14
N PHE A 38 -22.67 7.77 -4.84
CA PHE A 38 -23.82 7.20 -4.15
C PHE A 38 -25.08 8.04 -4.31
N LEU A 39 -25.00 9.35 -4.08
CA LEU A 39 -26.13 10.27 -4.21
C LEU A 39 -26.64 10.35 -5.66
N VAL A 40 -25.73 10.41 -6.65
CA VAL A 40 -26.08 10.37 -8.07
C VAL A 40 -26.81 9.08 -8.42
N MET A 41 -26.37 7.94 -7.90
CA MET A 41 -27.09 6.67 -8.10
C MET A 41 -28.50 6.70 -7.47
N LEU A 42 -28.66 7.33 -6.32
CA LEU A 42 -29.96 7.48 -5.64
C LEU A 42 -30.90 8.44 -6.37
N LEU A 43 -30.42 9.42 -7.15
CA LEU A 43 -31.25 10.28 -8.00
C LEU A 43 -32.09 9.48 -9.03
N GLY A 44 -31.57 8.35 -9.49
CA GLY A 44 -32.28 7.40 -10.33
C GLY A 44 -33.44 6.68 -9.65
N HIS A 45 -33.56 6.78 -8.32
CA HIS A 45 -34.54 6.07 -7.51
C HIS A 45 -35.70 7.00 -7.11
N ARG A 46 -36.92 6.82 -7.66
CA ARG A 46 -38.06 7.73 -7.44
C ARG A 46 -38.30 8.07 -5.96
N LYS A 47 -38.11 7.11 -5.05
CA LYS A 47 -38.37 7.30 -3.61
C LYS A 47 -37.39 8.22 -2.92
N TYR A 48 -36.12 8.24 -3.35
CA TYR A 48 -35.02 8.95 -2.69
C TYR A 48 -34.50 10.14 -3.47
N ARG A 49 -35.09 10.41 -4.65
CA ARG A 49 -34.63 11.41 -5.61
C ARG A 49 -34.49 12.82 -4.98
N ILE A 50 -35.52 13.25 -4.24
CA ILE A 50 -35.52 14.58 -3.64
C ILE A 50 -34.48 14.67 -2.53
N GLN A 51 -34.44 13.69 -1.60
CA GLN A 51 -33.48 13.66 -0.52
C GLN A 51 -32.03 13.58 -1.06
N ALA A 52 -31.81 12.77 -2.07
CA ALA A 52 -30.50 12.65 -2.72
C ALA A 52 -30.09 13.96 -3.43
N GLY A 53 -31.04 14.63 -4.09
CA GLY A 53 -30.81 15.92 -4.74
C GLY A 53 -30.43 17.00 -3.73
N VAL A 54 -31.18 17.11 -2.64
CA VAL A 54 -30.86 18.06 -1.55
C VAL A 54 -29.50 17.76 -0.92
N ALA A 55 -29.23 16.48 -0.59
CA ALA A 55 -27.95 16.10 -0.01
C ALA A 55 -26.77 16.36 -0.97
N LEU A 56 -26.95 16.11 -2.28
CA LEU A 56 -25.94 16.41 -3.29
C LEU A 56 -25.67 17.91 -3.40
N LEU A 57 -26.74 18.72 -3.39
CA LEU A 57 -26.61 20.18 -3.40
C LEU A 57 -25.89 20.69 -2.15
N CYS A 58 -26.23 20.18 -0.96
CA CYS A 58 -25.55 20.50 0.28
C CYS A 58 -24.05 20.11 0.23
N LEU A 59 -23.73 18.94 -0.33
CA LEU A 59 -22.34 18.49 -0.50
C LEU A 59 -21.56 19.42 -1.44
N LEU A 60 -22.16 19.82 -2.56
CA LEU A 60 -21.53 20.72 -3.53
C LEU A 60 -21.35 22.13 -2.96
N ILE A 61 -22.38 22.69 -2.30
CA ILE A 61 -22.26 24.00 -1.65
C ILE A 61 -21.26 23.95 -0.51
N GLY A 62 -21.28 22.92 0.35
CA GLY A 62 -20.34 22.76 1.44
C GLY A 62 -18.90 22.62 0.92
N GLY A 63 -18.69 21.82 -0.12
CA GLY A 63 -17.40 21.68 -0.79
C GLY A 63 -16.90 23.00 -1.40
N PHE A 64 -17.78 23.76 -2.04
CA PHE A 64 -17.48 25.07 -2.60
C PHE A 64 -17.07 26.08 -1.49
N LEU A 65 -17.82 26.13 -0.39
CA LEU A 65 -17.53 27.04 0.73
C LEU A 65 -16.18 26.68 1.40
N VAL A 66 -15.88 25.39 1.56
CA VAL A 66 -14.58 24.94 2.08
C VAL A 66 -13.46 25.34 1.13
N PHE A 67 -13.64 25.14 -0.17
CA PHE A 67 -12.67 25.55 -1.20
C PHE A 67 -12.48 27.06 -1.22
N ASP A 68 -13.58 27.83 -1.16
CA ASP A 68 -13.52 29.29 -1.22
C ASP A 68 -12.81 29.90 0.00
N ARG A 69 -12.98 29.31 1.18
CA ARG A 69 -12.30 29.75 2.41
C ARG A 69 -10.89 29.23 2.61
N SER A 70 -10.47 28.24 1.83
CA SER A 70 -9.14 27.64 1.95
C SER A 70 -8.15 28.28 0.98
N GLU A 71 -7.40 29.28 1.40
CA GLU A 71 -6.35 29.92 0.61
C GLU A 71 -5.30 28.89 0.16
N GLY A 72 -4.92 27.95 1.03
CA GLY A 72 -3.99 26.90 0.68
C GLY A 72 -4.46 25.94 -0.42
N LEU A 73 -5.78 25.74 -0.59
CA LEU A 73 -6.33 24.97 -1.72
C LEU A 73 -6.31 25.78 -3.02
N LYS A 74 -6.66 27.06 -2.95
CA LYS A 74 -6.62 27.99 -4.08
C LYS A 74 -5.19 28.17 -4.60
N GLU A 75 -4.25 28.41 -3.71
CA GLU A 75 -2.84 28.58 -4.05
C GLU A 75 -2.26 27.34 -4.71
N ARG A 76 -2.54 26.14 -4.21
CA ARG A 76 -2.13 24.88 -4.82
C ARG A 76 -2.77 24.62 -6.17
N LEU A 77 -4.04 24.99 -6.33
CA LEU A 77 -4.71 24.87 -7.64
C LEU A 77 -4.04 25.81 -8.64
N ASN A 78 -3.75 27.05 -8.24
CA ASN A 78 -3.06 28.03 -9.09
C ASN A 78 -1.65 27.54 -9.46
N GLN A 79 -0.85 27.06 -8.49
CA GLN A 79 0.47 26.48 -8.74
C GLN A 79 0.41 25.30 -9.72
N THR A 80 -0.65 24.47 -9.62
CA THR A 80 -0.84 23.35 -10.55
C THR A 80 -1.26 23.81 -11.93
N LEU A 81 -2.08 24.86 -12.05
CA LEU A 81 -2.55 25.42 -13.32
C LEU A 81 -1.50 26.29 -14.03
N GLU A 82 -0.75 27.06 -13.27
CA GLU A 82 0.25 27.99 -13.80
C GLU A 82 1.59 27.33 -14.13
N ARG A 83 1.76 26.01 -13.82
CA ARG A 83 3.04 25.30 -14.01
C ARG A 83 4.22 26.10 -13.45
N ASP A 84 4.06 26.72 -12.30
CA ASP A 84 5.11 27.51 -11.70
C ASP A 84 6.30 26.60 -11.34
N SER A 85 7.38 26.74 -12.11
CA SER A 85 8.62 26.01 -11.93
C SER A 85 9.35 26.36 -10.63
N SER A 86 8.86 27.37 -9.89
CA SER A 86 9.40 27.78 -8.59
C SER A 86 8.69 27.14 -7.39
N ALA A 87 7.57 26.43 -7.60
CA ALA A 87 6.88 25.76 -6.52
C ALA A 87 7.70 24.54 -6.04
N PRO A 88 7.83 24.31 -4.71
CA PRO A 88 8.56 23.16 -4.21
C PRO A 88 7.90 21.86 -4.70
N VAL A 89 8.67 21.10 -5.47
CA VAL A 89 8.21 19.81 -6.01
C VAL A 89 7.93 18.87 -4.84
N SER A 90 6.77 18.23 -4.82
CA SER A 90 6.48 17.30 -3.73
C SER A 90 7.33 16.03 -3.88
N VAL A 91 7.87 15.50 -2.78
CA VAL A 91 8.63 14.24 -2.79
C VAL A 91 7.85 13.12 -3.48
N ARG A 92 6.53 13.08 -3.35
CA ARG A 92 5.68 12.09 -4.05
C ARG A 92 5.72 12.22 -5.56
N SER A 93 5.76 13.45 -6.10
CA SER A 93 5.84 13.63 -7.56
C SER A 93 7.19 13.17 -8.12
N LEU A 94 8.26 13.37 -7.37
CA LEU A 94 9.59 12.86 -7.74
C LEU A 94 9.65 11.33 -7.69
N ILE A 95 9.03 10.71 -6.66
CA ILE A 95 8.90 9.24 -6.60
C ILE A 95 8.08 8.72 -7.79
N TRP A 96 7.01 9.41 -8.18
CA TRP A 96 6.19 9.02 -9.33
C TRP A 96 6.98 9.12 -10.64
N GLU A 97 7.75 10.18 -10.83
CA GLU A 97 8.62 10.36 -12.00
C GLU A 97 9.64 9.22 -12.11
N SER A 98 10.40 8.98 -11.04
CA SER A 98 11.34 7.84 -10.95
C SER A 98 10.66 6.50 -11.21
N THR A 99 9.43 6.30 -10.71
CA THR A 99 8.65 5.08 -10.93
C THR A 99 8.23 4.91 -12.38
N VAL A 100 7.88 6.02 -13.05
CA VAL A 100 7.55 6.01 -14.48
C VAL A 100 8.78 5.65 -15.32
N ASP A 101 9.96 6.15 -14.96
CA ASP A 101 11.19 5.81 -15.67
C ASP A 101 11.56 4.33 -15.48
N MET A 102 11.44 3.82 -14.25
CA MET A 102 11.56 2.39 -13.95
C MET A 102 10.59 1.54 -14.78
N TRP A 103 9.32 1.95 -14.90
CA TRP A 103 8.36 1.26 -15.74
C TRP A 103 8.73 1.32 -17.24
N LYS A 104 9.24 2.42 -17.75
CA LYS A 104 9.65 2.54 -19.16
C LYS A 104 10.71 1.51 -19.54
N ASP A 105 11.62 1.18 -18.62
CA ASP A 105 12.64 0.16 -18.86
C ASP A 105 12.10 -1.28 -18.74
N HIS A 106 11.04 -1.47 -17.92
CA HIS A 106 10.43 -2.77 -17.65
C HIS A 106 8.95 -2.85 -18.08
N ARG A 107 8.59 -2.30 -19.26
CA ARG A 107 7.22 -2.02 -19.72
C ARG A 107 6.27 -3.21 -19.65
N TRP A 108 6.71 -4.38 -20.06
CA TRP A 108 5.81 -5.51 -20.33
C TRP A 108 5.45 -6.31 -19.08
N VAL A 109 6.43 -6.68 -18.30
CA VAL A 109 6.28 -7.55 -17.12
C VAL A 109 6.59 -6.86 -15.79
N GLY A 110 7.11 -5.63 -15.84
CA GLY A 110 7.54 -4.88 -14.66
C GLY A 110 8.83 -5.42 -14.05
N VAL A 111 9.20 -4.87 -12.90
CA VAL A 111 10.40 -5.29 -12.13
C VAL A 111 10.15 -6.53 -11.28
N GLY A 112 8.92 -6.98 -11.17
CA GLY A 112 8.50 -8.11 -10.35
C GLY A 112 7.66 -7.69 -9.13
N PRO A 113 6.81 -8.60 -8.64
CA PRO A 113 5.94 -8.33 -7.47
C PRO A 113 6.75 -8.00 -6.22
N GLY A 114 6.45 -6.86 -5.58
CA GLY A 114 7.14 -6.42 -4.37
C GLY A 114 8.60 -6.01 -4.58
N GLN A 115 9.04 -5.79 -5.81
CA GLN A 115 10.41 -5.39 -6.15
C GLN A 115 10.56 -3.88 -6.32
N PHE A 116 9.52 -3.09 -6.12
CA PHE A 116 9.59 -1.64 -6.26
C PHE A 116 10.73 -1.03 -5.45
N ASP A 117 10.77 -1.32 -4.17
CA ASP A 117 11.76 -0.81 -3.23
C ASP A 117 13.21 -1.19 -3.62
N HIS A 118 13.40 -2.43 -4.12
CA HIS A 118 14.72 -2.91 -4.57
C HIS A 118 15.19 -2.21 -5.85
N ALA A 119 14.28 -2.02 -6.81
CA ALA A 119 14.62 -1.42 -8.10
C ALA A 119 14.70 0.12 -8.01
N PHE A 120 13.99 0.75 -7.08
CA PHE A 120 13.88 2.20 -7.00
C PHE A 120 15.23 2.91 -6.83
N GLN A 121 16.19 2.31 -6.14
CA GLN A 121 17.51 2.91 -5.91
C GLN A 121 18.23 3.29 -7.22
N TYR A 122 18.04 2.53 -8.30
CA TYR A 122 18.63 2.83 -9.62
C TYR A 122 18.00 4.03 -10.33
N TYR A 123 16.75 4.35 -9.98
CA TYR A 123 15.93 5.40 -10.60
C TYR A 123 15.72 6.61 -9.69
N ARG A 124 16.32 6.57 -8.49
CA ARG A 124 16.16 7.59 -7.45
C ARG A 124 16.43 8.99 -8.00
N HIS A 125 15.49 9.92 -7.81
CA HIS A 125 15.72 11.32 -8.05
C HIS A 125 16.66 11.90 -6.97
N SER A 126 17.57 12.81 -7.35
CA SER A 126 18.58 13.38 -6.44
C SER A 126 18.00 14.11 -5.21
N GLU A 127 16.77 14.61 -5.30
CA GLU A 127 16.07 15.24 -4.18
C GLU A 127 15.35 14.25 -3.25
N VAL A 128 15.25 12.96 -3.63
CA VAL A 128 14.62 11.91 -2.83
C VAL A 128 15.70 11.14 -2.08
N GLN A 129 16.03 11.57 -0.87
CA GLN A 129 17.11 10.96 -0.09
C GLN A 129 16.64 9.82 0.83
N GLU A 130 15.37 9.80 1.20
CA GLU A 130 14.79 8.67 1.92
C GLU A 130 14.52 7.50 0.97
N ARG A 131 14.62 6.28 1.48
CA ARG A 131 14.23 5.07 0.76
C ARG A 131 12.71 4.95 0.80
N PRO A 132 11.99 5.19 -0.29
CA PRO A 132 10.54 5.04 -0.30
C PRO A 132 10.18 3.55 -0.39
N GLY A 133 9.53 3.01 0.64
CA GLY A 133 9.01 1.64 0.58
C GLY A 133 7.83 1.48 -0.38
N TRP A 134 7.17 2.59 -0.76
CA TRP A 134 5.94 2.60 -1.57
C TRP A 134 5.87 3.81 -2.49
N VAL A 135 5.20 3.65 -3.63
CA VAL A 135 4.98 4.74 -4.61
C VAL A 135 3.97 5.79 -4.12
N HIS A 136 3.12 5.46 -3.13
CA HIS A 136 1.93 6.24 -2.75
C HIS A 136 0.94 6.45 -3.90
N ASN A 137 0.85 5.46 -4.77
CA ASN A 137 -0.14 5.30 -5.83
C ASN A 137 -0.14 3.83 -6.22
N ASP A 138 -1.15 3.07 -5.75
CA ASP A 138 -1.24 1.63 -5.98
C ASP A 138 -1.25 1.26 -7.47
N PHE A 139 -1.88 2.08 -8.32
CA PHE A 139 -1.95 1.80 -9.75
C PHE A 139 -0.59 1.97 -10.44
N LEU A 140 0.16 3.02 -10.07
CA LEU A 140 1.49 3.25 -10.62
C LEU A 140 2.46 2.19 -10.12
N GLN A 141 2.39 1.82 -8.84
CA GLN A 141 3.19 0.73 -8.29
C GLN A 141 2.87 -0.60 -8.95
N LEU A 142 1.58 -0.92 -9.15
CA LEU A 142 1.14 -2.11 -9.86
C LEU A 142 1.68 -2.14 -11.31
N LEU A 143 1.66 -1.00 -11.99
CA LEU A 143 2.20 -0.86 -13.34
C LEU A 143 3.71 -1.09 -13.37
N ALA A 144 4.45 -0.54 -12.40
CA ALA A 144 5.90 -0.71 -12.30
C ALA A 144 6.30 -2.14 -11.94
N GLU A 145 5.58 -2.81 -11.04
CA GLU A 145 5.90 -4.16 -10.58
C GLU A 145 5.44 -5.26 -11.52
N TYR A 146 4.29 -5.09 -12.22
CA TYR A 146 3.69 -6.14 -13.06
C TYR A 146 3.66 -5.79 -14.56
N GLY A 147 4.12 -4.61 -14.94
CA GLY A 147 4.09 -4.12 -16.31
C GLY A 147 2.67 -3.98 -16.88
N VAL A 148 2.62 -3.68 -18.18
CA VAL A 148 1.34 -3.51 -18.91
C VAL A 148 0.52 -4.81 -18.92
N ILE A 149 1.19 -5.97 -18.98
CA ILE A 149 0.47 -7.27 -19.02
C ILE A 149 -0.27 -7.52 -17.72
N GLY A 150 0.42 -7.45 -16.58
CA GLY A 150 -0.21 -7.69 -15.28
C GLY A 150 -1.24 -6.61 -14.92
N PHE A 151 -0.89 -5.34 -15.18
CA PHE A 151 -1.82 -4.22 -15.00
C PHE A 151 -3.08 -4.38 -15.85
N GLY A 152 -2.94 -4.79 -17.12
CA GLY A 152 -4.06 -5.04 -18.04
C GLY A 152 -4.95 -6.20 -17.59
N LEU A 153 -4.38 -7.30 -17.10
CA LEU A 153 -5.15 -8.43 -16.57
C LEU A 153 -5.96 -8.05 -15.32
N ILE A 154 -5.37 -7.30 -14.41
CA ILE A 154 -6.07 -6.79 -13.21
C ILE A 154 -7.16 -5.79 -13.61
N GLY A 155 -6.84 -4.87 -14.53
CA GLY A 155 -7.81 -3.92 -15.09
C GLY A 155 -8.98 -4.61 -15.77
N LEU A 156 -8.73 -5.67 -16.55
CA LEU A 156 -9.76 -6.50 -17.15
C LEU A 156 -10.65 -7.16 -16.08
N GLY A 157 -10.04 -7.71 -15.02
CA GLY A 157 -10.79 -8.29 -13.90
C GLY A 157 -11.74 -7.26 -13.24
N LEU A 158 -11.23 -6.06 -12.96
CA LEU A 158 -12.04 -4.96 -12.40
C LEU A 158 -13.14 -4.50 -13.37
N ALA A 159 -12.85 -4.41 -14.68
CA ALA A 159 -13.83 -4.06 -15.70
C ALA A 159 -14.95 -5.11 -15.82
N LEU A 160 -14.60 -6.40 -15.76
CA LEU A 160 -15.59 -7.50 -15.75
C LEU A 160 -16.45 -7.46 -14.48
N LEU A 161 -15.86 -7.17 -13.32
CA LEU A 161 -16.58 -6.99 -12.07
C LEU A 161 -17.57 -5.82 -12.16
N ALA A 162 -17.15 -4.67 -12.66
CA ALA A 162 -17.98 -3.49 -12.85
C ALA A 162 -19.11 -3.76 -13.86
N ALA A 163 -18.81 -4.39 -14.99
CA ALA A 163 -19.81 -4.77 -15.99
C ALA A 163 -20.84 -5.75 -15.42
N GLY A 164 -20.39 -6.72 -14.60
CA GLY A 164 -21.26 -7.64 -13.89
C GLY A 164 -22.19 -6.91 -12.92
N ALA A 165 -21.66 -6.03 -12.07
CA ALA A 165 -22.45 -5.22 -11.14
C ALA A 165 -23.47 -4.35 -11.87
N TRP A 166 -23.09 -3.76 -13.00
CA TRP A 166 -23.99 -2.98 -13.85
C TRP A 166 -25.14 -3.80 -14.45
N LYS A 167 -24.85 -5.01 -14.93
CA LYS A 167 -25.89 -5.94 -15.42
C LYS A 167 -26.82 -6.38 -14.29
N THR A 168 -26.29 -6.70 -13.12
CA THR A 168 -27.06 -7.17 -11.96
C THR A 168 -28.07 -6.13 -11.48
N ARG A 169 -27.78 -4.84 -11.62
CA ARG A 169 -28.68 -3.76 -11.17
C ARG A 169 -30.12 -3.89 -11.71
N LYS A 170 -30.29 -4.33 -12.96
CA LYS A 170 -31.61 -4.48 -13.58
C LYS A 170 -32.47 -5.52 -12.87
N TYR A 171 -31.86 -6.65 -12.47
CA TYR A 171 -32.56 -7.75 -11.80
C TYR A 171 -32.86 -7.39 -10.35
N VAL A 172 -31.89 -6.80 -9.65
CA VAL A 172 -32.03 -6.39 -8.27
C VAL A 172 -33.07 -5.27 -8.10
N LEU A 173 -33.14 -4.33 -9.04
CA LEU A 173 -34.17 -3.27 -9.05
C LEU A 173 -35.54 -3.80 -9.45
N ARG A 174 -35.63 -4.85 -10.29
CA ARG A 174 -36.88 -5.48 -10.70
C ARG A 174 -37.50 -6.26 -9.53
N GLU A 175 -36.70 -7.04 -8.81
CA GLU A 175 -37.16 -7.76 -7.62
C GLU A 175 -37.69 -6.80 -6.54
N ALA A 176 -37.16 -5.60 -6.42
CA ALA A 176 -37.66 -4.57 -5.52
C ALA A 176 -39.00 -3.97 -5.96
N ARG A 177 -39.39 -4.10 -7.25
CA ARG A 177 -40.68 -3.65 -7.80
C ARG A 177 -41.77 -4.72 -7.68
N ASP A 178 -41.43 -5.98 -7.87
CA ASP A 178 -42.40 -7.09 -7.95
C ASP A 178 -42.94 -7.51 -6.57
N PHE A 179 -42.24 -7.22 -5.49
CA PHE A 179 -42.64 -7.59 -4.11
C PHE A 179 -43.49 -6.55 -3.36
N GLY A 180 -44.14 -5.61 -4.06
CA GLY A 180 -45.10 -4.67 -3.45
C GLY A 180 -44.46 -3.42 -2.82
N LYS A 181 -45.27 -2.39 -2.62
CA LYS A 181 -44.88 -0.97 -2.35
C LYS A 181 -43.94 -0.70 -1.18
N ASN A 182 -43.54 -1.70 -0.36
CA ASN A 182 -42.79 -1.45 0.90
C ASN A 182 -41.65 -2.40 1.22
N ARG A 183 -41.19 -3.30 0.35
CA ARG A 183 -40.02 -4.15 0.64
C ARG A 183 -38.76 -3.55 0.03
N HIS A 184 -37.82 -3.20 0.91
CA HIS A 184 -36.48 -2.83 0.51
C HIS A 184 -35.69 -4.09 0.13
N SER A 185 -35.06 -4.11 -1.05
CA SER A 185 -34.21 -5.20 -1.46
C SER A 185 -32.87 -5.09 -0.74
N ASN A 186 -32.59 -5.98 0.20
CA ASN A 186 -31.30 -6.08 0.86
C ASN A 186 -30.16 -6.38 -0.15
N ARG A 187 -30.47 -7.04 -1.26
CA ARG A 187 -29.51 -7.31 -2.35
C ARG A 187 -29.11 -6.04 -3.08
N ALA A 188 -30.09 -5.14 -3.38
CA ALA A 188 -29.77 -3.85 -3.98
C ALA A 188 -28.84 -3.02 -3.09
N ALA A 189 -29.13 -3.00 -1.79
CA ALA A 189 -28.28 -2.31 -0.83
C ALA A 189 -26.86 -2.92 -0.75
N CYS A 190 -26.76 -4.25 -0.79
CA CYS A 190 -25.48 -4.96 -0.78
C CYS A 190 -24.67 -4.66 -2.06
N VAL A 191 -25.26 -4.78 -3.26
CA VAL A 191 -24.59 -4.48 -4.53
C VAL A 191 -24.13 -3.04 -4.57
N LEU A 192 -24.98 -2.10 -4.17
CA LEU A 192 -24.66 -0.68 -4.14
C LEU A 192 -23.53 -0.39 -3.13
N GLY A 193 -23.66 -0.91 -1.91
CA GLY A 193 -22.67 -0.72 -0.85
C GLY A 193 -21.31 -1.25 -1.25
N CYS A 194 -21.21 -2.52 -1.72
CA CYS A 194 -19.93 -3.08 -2.16
C CYS A 194 -19.32 -2.31 -3.35
N SER A 195 -20.16 -1.88 -4.31
CA SER A 195 -19.66 -1.12 -5.48
C SER A 195 -19.11 0.24 -5.07
N ILE A 196 -19.78 0.97 -4.19
CA ILE A 196 -19.31 2.28 -3.69
C ILE A 196 -18.08 2.13 -2.79
N SER A 197 -18.01 1.08 -1.97
CA SER A 197 -16.84 0.82 -1.14
C SER A 197 -15.61 0.49 -2.00
N LEU A 198 -15.76 -0.33 -3.04
CA LEU A 198 -14.67 -0.62 -3.99
C LEU A 198 -14.26 0.64 -4.77
N LEU A 199 -15.21 1.51 -5.13
CA LEU A 199 -14.90 2.80 -5.74
C LEU A 199 -14.09 3.67 -4.78
N ALA A 200 -14.49 3.75 -3.50
CA ALA A 200 -13.76 4.52 -2.48
C ALA A 200 -12.32 4.05 -2.33
N ILE A 201 -12.11 2.73 -2.22
CA ILE A 201 -10.77 2.13 -2.16
C ILE A 201 -9.99 2.49 -3.42
N SER A 202 -10.57 2.30 -4.62
CA SER A 202 -9.88 2.60 -5.88
C SER A 202 -9.50 4.07 -6.03
N VAL A 203 -10.36 5.00 -5.64
CA VAL A 203 -10.04 6.45 -5.66
C VAL A 203 -8.95 6.79 -4.66
N HIS A 204 -9.00 6.22 -3.46
CA HIS A 204 -7.95 6.45 -2.45
C HIS A 204 -6.59 5.89 -2.90
N SER A 205 -6.59 4.74 -3.56
CA SER A 205 -5.39 4.09 -4.14
C SER A 205 -4.68 4.90 -5.23
N LEU A 206 -5.30 5.96 -5.77
CA LEU A 206 -4.62 6.91 -6.66
C LEU A 206 -3.62 7.82 -5.90
N PHE A 207 -3.78 7.96 -4.59
CA PHE A 207 -3.03 8.92 -3.77
C PHE A 207 -2.32 8.28 -2.58
N ASP A 208 -2.43 6.94 -2.43
CA ASP A 208 -1.83 6.20 -1.32
C ASP A 208 -1.59 4.73 -1.70
N PHE A 209 -0.98 3.95 -0.78
CA PHE A 209 -0.64 2.52 -0.94
C PHE A 209 -1.63 1.59 -0.21
N ASN A 210 -2.93 1.87 -0.33
CA ASN A 210 -3.98 1.17 0.44
C ASN A 210 -4.04 -0.34 0.20
N LEU A 211 -3.85 -0.78 -1.04
CA LEU A 211 -3.95 -2.20 -1.39
C LEU A 211 -2.75 -3.02 -0.93
N TYR A 212 -1.61 -2.36 -0.67
CA TYR A 212 -0.42 -2.98 -0.07
C TYR A 212 -0.53 -3.14 1.45
N ILE A 213 -1.52 -2.51 2.10
CA ILE A 213 -1.89 -2.78 3.49
C ILE A 213 -2.74 -4.05 3.53
N PRO A 214 -2.28 -5.18 4.14
CA PRO A 214 -2.97 -6.47 4.05
C PRO A 214 -4.43 -6.43 4.48
N ALA A 215 -4.77 -5.68 5.53
CA ALA A 215 -6.14 -5.53 6.01
C ALA A 215 -7.07 -4.91 4.96
N ASN A 216 -6.60 -3.88 4.27
CA ASN A 216 -7.36 -3.18 3.22
C ASN A 216 -7.47 -4.05 1.95
N GLY A 217 -6.38 -4.74 1.56
CA GLY A 217 -6.38 -5.68 0.45
C GLY A 217 -7.38 -6.82 0.66
N LEU A 218 -7.38 -7.43 1.86
CA LEU A 218 -8.36 -8.47 2.22
C LEU A 218 -9.80 -7.94 2.21
N LEU A 219 -10.03 -6.73 2.71
CA LEU A 219 -11.35 -6.09 2.65
C LEU A 219 -11.80 -5.87 1.20
N ALA A 220 -10.93 -5.38 0.31
CA ALA A 220 -11.24 -5.19 -1.10
C ALA A 220 -11.60 -6.51 -1.78
N VAL A 221 -10.83 -7.58 -1.54
CA VAL A 221 -11.12 -8.92 -2.07
C VAL A 221 -12.44 -9.47 -1.52
N ALA A 222 -12.72 -9.31 -0.22
CA ALA A 222 -13.99 -9.73 0.38
C ALA A 222 -15.19 -8.99 -0.23
N LEU A 223 -15.11 -7.67 -0.40
CA LEU A 223 -16.14 -6.85 -1.04
C LEU A 223 -16.37 -7.27 -2.51
N ALA A 224 -15.28 -7.50 -3.25
CA ALA A 224 -15.37 -8.01 -4.62
C ALA A 224 -16.01 -9.41 -4.66
N GLY A 225 -15.63 -10.31 -3.77
CA GLY A 225 -16.24 -11.64 -3.64
C GLY A 225 -17.74 -11.60 -3.34
N ILE A 226 -18.15 -10.74 -2.39
CA ILE A 226 -19.57 -10.50 -2.09
C ILE A 226 -20.29 -9.96 -3.34
N LEU A 227 -19.71 -8.99 -4.03
CA LEU A 227 -20.28 -8.43 -5.24
C LEU A 227 -20.44 -9.50 -6.33
N VAL A 228 -19.38 -10.30 -6.59
CA VAL A 228 -19.43 -11.41 -7.54
C VAL A 228 -20.51 -12.41 -7.18
N SER A 229 -20.72 -12.73 -5.90
CA SER A 229 -21.78 -13.65 -5.46
C SER A 229 -23.17 -13.20 -5.91
N GLN A 230 -23.42 -11.89 -6.06
CA GLN A 230 -24.70 -11.35 -6.53
C GLN A 230 -24.86 -11.51 -8.05
N LEU A 231 -23.79 -11.69 -8.82
CA LEU A 231 -23.83 -11.91 -10.27
C LEU A 231 -24.52 -13.24 -10.62
N ARG A 232 -24.52 -14.22 -9.71
CA ARG A 232 -25.21 -15.50 -9.86
C ARG A 232 -26.70 -15.33 -10.20
N PHE A 233 -27.33 -14.26 -9.72
CA PHE A 233 -28.74 -14.00 -9.97
C PHE A 233 -29.02 -13.49 -11.38
N THR A 234 -28.00 -13.14 -12.15
CA THR A 234 -28.12 -12.66 -13.53
C THR A 234 -27.83 -13.75 -14.56
N THR A 235 -27.04 -14.77 -14.19
CA THR A 235 -26.70 -15.88 -15.08
C THR A 235 -26.26 -17.09 -14.28
N GLU A 236 -26.87 -18.24 -14.53
CA GLU A 236 -26.44 -19.50 -13.95
C GLU A 236 -25.39 -20.22 -14.80
N ARG A 237 -25.14 -19.75 -16.01
CA ARG A 237 -24.38 -20.46 -17.05
C ARG A 237 -22.90 -20.67 -16.70
N HIS A 238 -22.32 -19.82 -15.87
CA HIS A 238 -20.87 -19.81 -15.57
C HIS A 238 -20.58 -20.20 -14.12
N TRP A 239 -21.55 -20.72 -13.38
CA TRP A 239 -21.36 -21.08 -11.98
C TRP A 239 -21.18 -22.59 -11.83
N TRP A 240 -20.16 -22.97 -11.07
CA TRP A 240 -20.00 -24.37 -10.67
C TRP A 240 -21.20 -24.81 -9.84
N LYS A 241 -21.83 -25.92 -10.24
CA LYS A 241 -22.89 -26.51 -9.44
C LYS A 241 -22.31 -26.94 -8.09
N SER A 242 -22.94 -26.48 -7.02
CA SER A 242 -22.54 -26.83 -5.65
C SER A 242 -22.94 -28.27 -5.35
N ASN A 243 -22.12 -29.24 -5.74
CA ASN A 243 -22.22 -30.62 -5.34
C ASN A 243 -21.23 -30.94 -4.22
N LEU A 244 -21.36 -32.09 -3.57
CA LEU A 244 -20.47 -32.48 -2.46
C LEU A 244 -19.00 -32.51 -2.90
N PHE A 245 -18.71 -33.05 -4.09
CA PHE A 245 -17.35 -33.13 -4.63
C PHE A 245 -16.70 -31.73 -4.73
N ASN A 246 -17.38 -30.76 -5.35
CA ASN A 246 -16.84 -29.41 -5.53
C ASN A 246 -16.63 -28.69 -4.17
N ARG A 247 -17.50 -28.95 -3.20
CA ARG A 247 -17.31 -28.38 -1.83
C ARG A 247 -16.09 -28.99 -1.14
N VAL A 248 -15.96 -30.31 -1.16
CA VAL A 248 -14.81 -31.01 -0.58
C VAL A 248 -13.52 -30.57 -1.26
N PHE A 249 -13.50 -30.52 -2.60
CA PHE A 249 -12.33 -30.07 -3.38
C PHE A 249 -11.93 -28.63 -3.02
N ALA A 250 -12.87 -27.69 -3.02
CA ALA A 250 -12.60 -26.29 -2.65
C ALA A 250 -12.11 -26.17 -1.20
N SER A 251 -12.72 -26.90 -0.26
CA SER A 251 -12.27 -26.91 1.14
C SER A 251 -10.88 -27.51 1.30
N ALA A 252 -10.59 -28.60 0.61
CA ALA A 252 -9.27 -29.22 0.62
C ALA A 252 -8.19 -28.28 0.04
N LEU A 253 -8.50 -27.59 -1.05
CA LEU A 253 -7.60 -26.60 -1.65
C LEU A 253 -7.32 -25.44 -0.70
N ILE A 254 -8.35 -24.89 -0.03
CA ILE A 254 -8.19 -23.82 0.97
C ILE A 254 -7.32 -24.30 2.14
N LEU A 255 -7.58 -25.49 2.66
CA LEU A 255 -6.78 -26.07 3.75
C LEU A 255 -5.34 -26.32 3.34
N LEU A 256 -5.12 -26.78 2.11
CA LEU A 256 -3.77 -26.97 1.56
C LEU A 256 -3.01 -25.64 1.48
N ILE A 257 -3.63 -24.60 0.94
CA ILE A 257 -3.05 -23.25 0.89
C ILE A 257 -2.76 -22.74 2.31
N ALA A 258 -3.70 -22.87 3.23
CA ALA A 258 -3.51 -22.47 4.63
C ALA A 258 -2.35 -23.23 5.30
N PHE A 259 -2.21 -24.52 5.03
CA PHE A 259 -1.11 -25.34 5.52
C PHE A 259 0.26 -24.84 4.98
N PHE A 260 0.38 -24.64 3.68
CA PHE A 260 1.62 -24.14 3.09
C PHE A 260 1.97 -22.72 3.54
N MET A 261 0.97 -21.88 3.83
CA MET A 261 1.17 -20.54 4.36
C MET A 261 1.49 -20.51 5.86
N SER A 262 1.22 -21.57 6.60
CA SER A 262 1.35 -21.58 8.06
C SER A 262 2.79 -21.39 8.55
N ALA A 263 3.77 -22.07 7.93
CA ALA A 263 5.18 -21.99 8.33
C ALA A 263 5.78 -20.57 8.08
N PRO A 264 5.68 -19.99 6.87
CA PRO A 264 6.18 -18.63 6.65
C PRO A 264 5.43 -17.58 7.48
N LEU A 265 4.15 -17.79 7.78
CA LEU A 265 3.37 -16.89 8.60
C LEU A 265 3.82 -16.93 10.07
N SER A 266 4.07 -18.14 10.63
CA SER A 266 4.55 -18.29 12.00
C SER A 266 5.93 -17.64 12.19
N ALA A 267 6.86 -17.83 11.25
CA ALA A 267 8.16 -17.19 11.28
C ALA A 267 8.04 -15.65 11.25
N ARG A 268 7.14 -15.12 10.41
CA ARG A 268 6.86 -13.68 10.38
C ARG A 268 6.28 -13.14 11.69
N PHE A 269 5.39 -13.88 12.33
CA PHE A 269 4.85 -13.48 13.63
C PHE A 269 5.91 -13.45 14.73
N GLN A 270 6.81 -14.45 14.76
CA GLN A 270 7.91 -14.49 15.71
C GLN A 270 8.89 -13.34 15.47
N GLU A 271 9.30 -13.13 14.21
CA GLU A 271 10.13 -12.00 13.81
C GLU A 271 9.51 -10.66 14.22
N ALA A 272 8.22 -10.41 13.88
CA ALA A 272 7.53 -9.18 14.23
C ALA A 272 7.48 -8.92 15.74
N GLY A 273 7.31 -9.98 16.55
CA GLY A 273 7.37 -9.89 18.01
C GLY A 273 8.75 -9.49 18.52
N LEU A 274 9.80 -10.03 17.92
CA LEU A 274 11.19 -9.70 18.26
C LEU A 274 11.57 -8.27 17.81
N LEU A 275 11.18 -7.87 16.60
CA LEU A 275 11.39 -6.51 16.10
C LEU A 275 10.63 -5.47 16.95
N ARG A 276 9.42 -5.79 17.38
CA ARG A 276 8.68 -4.94 18.32
C ARG A 276 9.44 -4.78 19.65
N LYS A 277 9.93 -5.88 20.21
CA LYS A 277 10.75 -5.87 21.44
C LYS A 277 12.01 -5.03 21.25
N ALA A 278 12.66 -5.13 20.09
CA ALA A 278 13.83 -4.32 19.74
C ALA A 278 13.50 -2.82 19.66
N ASN A 279 12.35 -2.46 19.07
CA ASN A 279 11.93 -1.08 18.93
C ASN A 279 11.48 -0.42 20.25
N GLU A 280 10.96 -1.22 21.19
CA GLU A 280 10.58 -0.76 22.54
C GLU A 280 11.77 -0.65 23.50
N ALA A 281 12.92 -1.26 23.16
CA ALA A 281 14.12 -1.24 23.98
C ALA A 281 14.96 0.03 23.75
N GLU A 282 15.73 0.43 24.78
CA GLU A 282 16.67 1.55 24.69
C GLU A 282 17.68 1.36 23.55
N PRO A 283 18.05 2.45 22.84
CA PRO A 283 19.12 2.41 21.84
C PRO A 283 20.42 1.83 22.43
N PHE A 284 21.11 0.99 21.66
CA PHE A 284 22.37 0.33 22.07
C PHE A 284 22.28 -0.63 23.27
N SER A 285 21.07 -0.94 23.76
CA SER A 285 20.91 -1.91 24.84
C SER A 285 21.15 -3.34 24.37
N SER A 286 21.66 -4.20 25.27
CA SER A 286 21.78 -5.63 25.00
C SER A 286 20.43 -6.30 24.67
N ILE A 287 19.33 -5.76 25.21
CA ILE A 287 17.97 -6.25 24.91
C ILE A 287 17.63 -6.02 23.43
N ARG A 288 17.90 -4.81 22.91
CA ARG A 288 17.68 -4.47 21.50
C ARG A 288 18.54 -5.34 20.60
N MET A 289 19.83 -5.42 20.86
CA MET A 289 20.79 -6.22 20.10
C MET A 289 20.38 -7.71 20.07
N ASN A 290 20.11 -8.31 21.21
CA ASN A 290 19.70 -9.70 21.31
C ASN A 290 18.38 -9.97 20.56
N ALA A 291 17.41 -9.05 20.62
CA ALA A 291 16.16 -9.20 19.91
C ALA A 291 16.34 -9.15 18.38
N LEU A 292 17.20 -8.25 17.87
CA LEU A 292 17.53 -8.17 16.44
C LEU A 292 18.28 -9.40 15.94
N VAL A 293 19.28 -9.87 16.70
CA VAL A 293 20.02 -11.10 16.36
C VAL A 293 19.10 -12.31 16.30
N GLN A 294 18.20 -12.46 17.27
CA GLN A 294 17.20 -13.52 17.25
C GLN A 294 16.23 -13.38 16.08
N ALA A 295 15.81 -12.17 15.75
CA ALA A 295 14.94 -11.91 14.59
C ALA A 295 15.62 -12.33 13.27
N ALA A 296 16.91 -12.01 13.10
CA ALA A 296 17.69 -12.43 11.95
C ALA A 296 17.85 -13.96 11.85
N GLN A 297 17.89 -14.67 12.98
CA GLN A 297 17.93 -16.13 13.00
C GLN A 297 16.59 -16.76 12.66
N VAL A 298 15.49 -16.20 13.17
CA VAL A 298 14.12 -16.67 12.90
C VAL A 298 13.76 -16.52 11.42
N LYS A 299 14.22 -15.44 10.80
CA LYS A 299 13.95 -15.15 9.38
C LYS A 299 15.19 -14.67 8.64
N PRO A 300 16.06 -15.60 8.24
CA PRO A 300 17.30 -15.27 7.52
C PRO A 300 17.08 -14.56 6.16
N SER A 301 15.88 -14.69 5.58
CA SER A 301 15.51 -14.02 4.31
C SER A 301 15.12 -12.54 4.47
N ASN A 302 15.19 -11.97 5.66
CA ASN A 302 15.02 -10.54 5.87
C ASN A 302 16.40 -9.86 5.89
N PHE A 303 16.74 -9.14 4.86
CA PHE A 303 18.02 -8.42 4.74
C PHE A 303 18.12 -7.20 5.67
N GLU A 304 16.98 -6.61 6.08
CA GLU A 304 16.96 -5.41 6.92
C GLU A 304 17.40 -5.67 8.35
N THR A 305 17.07 -6.83 8.90
CA THR A 305 17.43 -7.14 10.28
C THR A 305 18.95 -7.28 10.49
N PRO A 306 19.70 -8.04 9.64
CA PRO A 306 21.16 -8.03 9.68
C PRO A 306 21.76 -6.63 9.47
N TYR A 307 21.23 -5.84 8.54
CA TYR A 307 21.65 -4.47 8.30
C TYR A 307 21.53 -3.61 9.57
N GLN A 308 20.40 -3.67 10.29
CA GLN A 308 20.18 -2.94 11.54
C GLN A 308 21.16 -3.35 12.65
N VAL A 309 21.51 -4.63 12.73
CA VAL A 309 22.54 -5.10 13.67
C VAL A 309 23.89 -4.49 13.34
N GLY A 310 24.28 -4.51 12.06
CA GLY A 310 25.51 -3.88 11.57
C GLY A 310 25.55 -2.38 11.86
N GLU A 311 24.45 -1.66 11.65
CA GLU A 311 24.36 -0.22 11.98
C GLU A 311 24.62 0.07 13.46
N ILE A 312 24.02 -0.70 14.36
CA ILE A 312 24.21 -0.50 15.81
C ILE A 312 25.68 -0.75 16.18
N LEU A 313 26.27 -1.85 15.71
CA LEU A 313 27.67 -2.17 15.96
C LEU A 313 28.61 -1.10 15.38
N MET A 314 28.38 -0.65 14.15
CA MET A 314 29.15 0.43 13.54
C MET A 314 29.04 1.74 14.35
N GLN A 315 27.87 2.07 14.88
CA GLN A 315 27.69 3.26 15.71
C GLN A 315 28.39 3.15 17.06
N MET A 316 28.44 1.95 17.66
CA MET A 316 29.22 1.68 18.89
C MET A 316 30.73 1.80 18.59
N GLY A 317 31.23 1.15 17.56
CA GLY A 317 32.63 1.20 17.15
C GLY A 317 33.11 2.61 16.80
N ARG A 318 32.24 3.48 16.26
CA ARG A 318 32.57 4.88 15.96
C ARG A 318 32.78 5.78 17.18
N GLN A 319 32.53 5.29 18.38
CA GLN A 319 32.90 5.99 19.63
C GLN A 319 34.40 5.88 19.93
N PHE A 320 35.14 5.01 19.20
CA PHE A 320 36.55 4.79 19.33
C PHE A 320 36.97 4.43 20.76
N GLU A 321 36.09 3.72 21.46
CA GLU A 321 36.46 3.12 22.76
C GLU A 321 37.38 1.91 22.55
N PRO A 322 38.16 1.48 23.57
CA PRO A 322 38.99 0.29 23.44
C PRO A 322 38.18 -0.93 22.97
N GLY A 323 38.61 -1.54 21.85
CA GLY A 323 37.91 -2.67 21.23
C GLY A 323 37.02 -2.28 20.02
N TYR A 324 37.00 -1.02 19.64
CA TYR A 324 36.18 -0.53 18.51
C TYR A 324 36.49 -1.23 17.17
N GLU A 325 37.76 -1.69 16.99
CA GLU A 325 38.14 -2.43 15.78
C GLU A 325 37.36 -3.75 15.66
N GLU A 326 37.21 -4.48 16.79
CA GLU A 326 36.46 -5.74 16.82
C GLU A 326 34.97 -5.48 16.51
N GLU A 327 34.40 -4.43 17.06
CA GLU A 327 33.00 -4.04 16.79
C GLU A 327 32.76 -3.69 15.31
N LEU A 328 33.68 -2.97 14.67
CA LEU A 328 33.62 -2.64 13.25
C LEU A 328 33.77 -3.87 12.36
N GLU A 329 34.67 -4.80 12.68
CA GLU A 329 34.80 -6.07 11.94
C GLU A 329 33.54 -6.93 12.05
N VAL A 330 32.92 -7.01 13.23
CA VAL A 330 31.66 -7.71 13.41
C VAL A 330 30.51 -6.99 12.66
N ALA A 331 30.52 -5.66 12.61
CA ALA A 331 29.56 -4.89 11.82
C ALA A 331 29.66 -5.21 10.33
N ILE A 332 30.88 -5.32 9.78
CA ILE A 332 31.12 -5.73 8.39
C ILE A 332 30.46 -7.09 8.11
N GLN A 333 30.67 -8.08 8.97
CA GLN A 333 30.08 -9.42 8.80
C GLN A 333 28.55 -9.38 8.76
N TRP A 334 27.93 -8.51 9.56
CA TRP A 334 26.48 -8.35 9.55
C TRP A 334 25.96 -7.65 8.30
N PHE A 335 26.70 -6.67 7.76
CA PHE A 335 26.37 -6.06 6.47
C PHE A 335 26.54 -7.06 5.32
N GLU A 336 27.60 -7.87 5.33
CA GLU A 336 27.78 -8.96 4.35
C GLU A 336 26.61 -9.96 4.41
N LYS A 337 26.16 -10.32 5.61
CA LYS A 337 24.98 -11.18 5.78
C LYS A 337 23.70 -10.56 5.22
N SER A 338 23.54 -9.24 5.27
CA SER A 338 22.44 -8.55 4.58
C SER A 338 22.56 -8.70 3.08
N LEU A 339 23.77 -8.62 2.51
CA LEU A 339 24.04 -8.78 1.08
C LEU A 339 23.85 -10.21 0.57
N GLU A 340 23.96 -11.24 1.42
CA GLU A 340 23.64 -12.63 1.06
C GLU A 340 22.17 -12.75 0.62
N THR A 341 21.28 -11.93 1.19
CA THR A 341 19.84 -11.94 0.88
C THR A 341 19.50 -11.00 -0.26
N TRP A 342 20.14 -9.84 -0.30
CA TRP A 342 19.95 -8.84 -1.35
C TRP A 342 21.29 -8.23 -1.77
N SER A 343 21.92 -8.82 -2.79
CA SER A 343 23.24 -8.46 -3.30
C SER A 343 23.33 -7.07 -3.94
N ASP A 344 22.20 -6.52 -4.38
CA ASP A 344 22.12 -5.21 -5.05
C ASP A 344 21.66 -4.10 -4.12
N TYR A 345 21.72 -4.29 -2.81
CA TYR A 345 21.39 -3.28 -1.84
C TYR A 345 22.59 -2.34 -1.61
N SER A 346 22.47 -1.07 -2.00
CA SER A 346 23.58 -0.11 -1.99
C SER A 346 24.10 0.24 -0.59
N TYR A 347 23.18 0.33 0.38
CA TYR A 347 23.53 0.80 1.74
C TYR A 347 24.53 -0.08 2.48
N PRO A 348 24.43 -1.43 2.52
CA PRO A 348 25.44 -2.25 3.16
C PRO A 348 26.84 -2.06 2.55
N TYR A 349 26.94 -1.91 1.22
CA TYR A 349 28.24 -1.60 0.59
C TYR A 349 28.83 -0.28 1.11
N ALA A 350 28.02 0.78 1.17
CA ALA A 350 28.47 2.05 1.71
C ALA A 350 28.89 1.92 3.19
N MET A 351 28.17 1.12 3.99
CA MET A 351 28.47 0.92 5.40
C MET A 351 29.74 0.06 5.61
N ILE A 352 29.96 -0.97 4.80
CA ILE A 352 31.21 -1.75 4.80
C ILE A 352 32.39 -0.84 4.47
N GLY A 353 32.28 -0.04 3.41
CA GLY A 353 33.29 0.94 3.05
C GLY A 353 33.64 1.89 4.21
N ARG A 354 32.62 2.38 4.92
CA ARG A 354 32.81 3.25 6.10
C ARG A 354 33.48 2.56 7.28
N CYS A 355 33.14 1.30 7.54
CA CYS A 355 33.81 0.53 8.57
C CYS A 355 35.29 0.32 8.23
N LEU A 356 35.61 -0.05 6.99
CA LEU A 356 36.96 -0.22 6.49
C LEU A 356 37.78 1.07 6.53
N ASP A 357 37.18 2.19 6.13
CA ASP A 357 37.81 3.52 6.23
C ASP A 357 38.14 3.88 7.70
N SER A 358 37.18 3.65 8.62
CA SER A 358 37.40 3.87 10.06
C SER A 358 38.49 2.98 10.65
N LEU A 359 38.73 1.81 10.04
CA LEU A 359 39.84 0.89 10.38
C LEU A 359 41.17 1.28 9.69
N GLY A 360 41.21 2.36 8.89
CA GLY A 360 42.37 2.79 8.12
C GLY A 360 42.66 1.95 6.89
N ARG A 361 41.73 1.05 6.46
CA ARG A 361 41.87 0.14 5.31
C ARG A 361 41.26 0.77 4.04
N ILE A 362 41.79 1.94 3.65
CA ILE A 362 41.23 2.78 2.57
C ILE A 362 41.21 2.07 1.23
N GLU A 363 42.30 1.33 0.88
CA GLU A 363 42.36 0.60 -0.39
C GLU A 363 41.26 -0.48 -0.51
N GLU A 364 40.90 -1.11 0.60
CA GLU A 364 39.83 -2.09 0.65
C GLU A 364 38.43 -1.45 0.68
N ALA A 365 38.29 -0.23 1.21
CA ALA A 365 37.02 0.50 1.28
C ALA A 365 36.57 0.98 -0.11
N THR A 366 37.50 1.40 -0.97
CA THR A 366 37.23 2.00 -2.28
C THR A 366 36.28 1.18 -3.16
N PRO A 367 36.51 -0.13 -3.41
CA PRO A 367 35.61 -0.92 -4.26
C PRO A 367 34.18 -1.06 -3.70
N TYR A 368 34.02 -0.97 -2.39
CA TYR A 368 32.71 -0.98 -1.75
C TYR A 368 31.94 0.33 -2.00
N PHE A 369 32.61 1.46 -1.90
CA PHE A 369 32.00 2.76 -2.22
C PHE A 369 31.66 2.85 -3.72
N GLU A 370 32.54 2.41 -4.62
CA GLU A 370 32.26 2.37 -6.05
C GLU A 370 31.06 1.50 -6.37
N LYS A 371 30.94 0.33 -5.74
CA LYS A 371 29.78 -0.54 -5.90
C LYS A 371 28.50 0.10 -5.37
N ALA A 372 28.55 0.76 -4.22
CA ALA A 372 27.39 1.47 -3.66
C ALA A 372 26.91 2.58 -4.59
N LEU A 373 27.83 3.36 -5.15
CA LEU A 373 27.53 4.44 -6.10
C LEU A 373 26.96 3.92 -7.41
N LEU A 374 27.45 2.79 -7.90
CA LEU A 374 26.91 2.15 -9.10
C LEU A 374 25.44 1.72 -8.90
N LEU A 375 25.10 1.27 -7.70
CA LEU A 375 23.76 0.80 -7.34
C LEU A 375 22.78 1.95 -7.05
N ASP A 376 23.26 3.06 -6.49
CA ASP A 376 22.43 4.21 -6.09
C ASP A 376 23.17 5.54 -6.33
N PRO A 377 23.29 5.96 -7.60
CA PRO A 377 24.16 7.09 -7.99
C PRO A 377 23.70 8.46 -7.47
N ASN A 378 22.43 8.58 -7.09
CA ASN A 378 21.83 9.82 -6.61
C ASN A 378 21.66 9.86 -5.08
N ASN A 379 22.20 8.89 -4.36
CA ASN A 379 22.14 8.85 -2.92
C ASN A 379 23.26 9.71 -2.31
N ILE A 380 22.89 10.81 -1.67
CA ILE A 380 23.86 11.76 -1.09
C ILE A 380 24.74 11.11 -0.02
N PHE A 381 24.22 10.11 0.73
CA PHE A 381 25.02 9.40 1.73
C PHE A 381 26.09 8.51 1.10
N VAL A 382 25.84 8.01 -0.11
CA VAL A 382 26.84 7.23 -0.86
C VAL A 382 27.83 8.18 -1.52
N VAL A 383 27.35 9.23 -2.18
CA VAL A 383 28.17 10.22 -2.89
C VAL A 383 29.10 10.99 -1.94
N ALA A 384 28.68 11.26 -0.71
CA ALA A 384 29.47 12.04 0.25
C ALA A 384 30.73 11.31 0.77
N TYR A 385 30.91 10.03 0.49
CA TYR A 385 32.06 9.22 0.90
C TYR A 385 33.06 8.95 -0.23
N MET A 386 32.82 9.48 -1.43
CA MET A 386 33.76 9.48 -2.56
C MET A 386 34.54 10.79 -2.66
#